data_8cf1d4f37c2cddfa18e16cefc12306c4
#
_entry.id   8cf1d4f37c2cddfa18e16cefc12306c4
#
_cell.length_a   1.000
_cell.length_b   1.000
_cell.length_c   1.000
_cell.angle_alpha   90.00
_cell.angle_beta   90.00
_cell.angle_gamma   90.00
#
_symmetry.space_group_name_H-M   'P 1'
#
loop_
_entity.id
_entity.type
_entity.pdbx_description
1 polymer ?
#
loop_
_entity_poly.entity_id
_entity_poly.type
_entity_poly.pdbx_seq_one_letter_code
_entity_poly.pdbx_strand_id
1 'polypeptide(L)'
;HRPGIAAILGTGSNSCQYDGEKIVKRIYSSGYILGDEGSAATLGKLFVADFLKGFVPEYIARDFSSRYDTSYATIVENVYRSTGSPSGYLGGFAPFIMEYYSDPYVKSLVDGNIRAFLTRSIKQYDYKNCPVGIVGGFGYALKDIILPIAIEEGVEISAFMRCQIE
;
A
#
# COMPACT_ATOMS: atom_id res chain seq x y z
N HIS A 1 16.04 -2.28 21.52
CA HIS A 1 16.05 -3.39 20.56
C HIS A 1 15.18 -4.53 21.11
N ARG A 2 13.94 -4.64 20.63
CA ARG A 2 13.02 -5.74 21.01
C ARG A 2 12.75 -6.61 19.78
N PRO A 3 12.60 -7.93 19.93
CA PRO A 3 12.16 -8.80 18.86
C PRO A 3 10.81 -8.35 18.29
N GLY A 4 10.60 -8.50 16.99
CA GLY A 4 9.35 -8.12 16.36
C GLY A 4 9.41 -8.18 14.83
N ILE A 5 8.29 -7.87 14.22
CA ILE A 5 8.14 -7.73 12.76
C ILE A 5 8.04 -6.24 12.46
N ALA A 6 8.95 -5.75 11.63
CA ALA A 6 8.93 -4.39 11.12
C ALA A 6 8.46 -4.40 9.68
N ALA A 7 7.49 -3.54 9.37
CA ALA A 7 6.95 -3.36 8.04
C ALA A 7 6.97 -1.91 7.63
N ILE A 8 7.31 -1.64 6.37
CA ILE A 8 7.28 -0.30 5.78
C ILE A 8 6.10 -0.24 4.81
N LEU A 9 5.24 0.77 4.97
CA LEU A 9 4.18 1.12 4.02
C LEU A 9 4.31 2.59 3.62
N GLY A 10 4.85 2.79 2.44
CA GLY A 10 5.04 4.09 1.79
C GLY A 10 4.65 4.03 0.33
N THR A 11 5.46 4.60 -0.56
CA THR A 11 5.32 4.45 -2.01
C THR A 11 5.41 2.97 -2.41
N GLY A 12 6.39 2.24 -1.84
CA GLY A 12 6.48 0.78 -1.89
C GLY A 12 6.18 0.15 -0.53
N SER A 13 6.34 -1.17 -0.41
CA SER A 13 6.26 -1.89 0.85
C SER A 13 7.49 -2.77 1.07
N ASN A 14 7.82 -3.05 2.33
CA ASN A 14 8.88 -3.99 2.70
C ASN A 14 8.63 -4.51 4.11
N SER A 15 9.23 -5.64 4.48
CA SER A 15 9.09 -6.18 5.82
C SER A 15 10.25 -7.09 6.21
N CYS A 16 10.48 -7.24 7.51
CA CYS A 16 11.43 -8.19 8.07
C CYS A 16 11.03 -8.59 9.49
N GLN A 17 11.54 -9.73 9.92
CA GLN A 17 11.48 -10.17 11.32
C GLN A 17 12.88 -10.03 11.94
N TYR A 18 12.91 -9.42 13.12
CA TYR A 18 14.10 -9.14 13.91
C TYR A 18 14.00 -9.88 15.27
N ASP A 19 15.07 -10.55 15.68
CA ASP A 19 15.10 -11.36 16.91
C ASP A 19 15.60 -10.61 18.16
N GLY A 20 15.98 -9.34 18.02
CA GLY A 20 16.60 -8.52 19.05
C GLY A 20 18.08 -8.24 18.78
N GLU A 21 18.71 -9.03 17.90
CA GLU A 21 20.13 -8.88 17.53
C GLU A 21 20.30 -8.71 16.01
N LYS A 22 19.57 -9.48 15.21
CA LYS A 22 19.68 -9.47 13.74
C LYS A 22 18.34 -9.72 13.04
N ILE A 23 18.30 -9.45 11.75
CA ILE A 23 17.18 -9.85 10.90
C ILE A 23 17.29 -11.35 10.65
N VAL A 24 16.27 -12.10 11.09
CA VAL A 24 16.20 -13.57 10.97
C VAL A 24 15.37 -14.04 9.78
N LYS A 25 14.45 -13.20 9.31
CA LYS A 25 13.61 -13.50 8.14
C LYS A 25 13.26 -12.24 7.38
N ARG A 26 13.24 -12.33 6.05
CA ARG A 26 12.79 -11.26 5.17
C ARG A 26 11.89 -11.82 4.09
N ILE A 27 10.76 -11.19 3.87
CA ILE A 27 9.90 -11.43 2.70
C ILE A 27 10.19 -10.32 1.70
N TYR A 28 10.59 -10.68 0.49
CA TYR A 28 10.92 -9.70 -0.54
C TYR A 28 9.67 -8.95 -0.99
N SER A 29 9.76 -7.63 -1.09
CA SER A 29 8.68 -6.77 -1.59
C SER A 29 8.41 -6.97 -3.09
N SER A 30 9.43 -7.39 -3.84
CA SER A 30 9.41 -7.67 -5.28
C SER A 30 9.05 -6.48 -6.17
N GLY A 31 9.00 -5.27 -5.61
CA GLY A 31 8.72 -4.02 -6.33
C GLY A 31 7.29 -3.87 -6.84
N TYR A 32 7.01 -2.75 -7.50
CA TYR A 32 5.64 -2.33 -7.85
C TYR A 32 4.98 -3.20 -8.93
N ILE A 33 5.73 -3.98 -9.69
CA ILE A 33 5.18 -4.90 -10.71
C ILE A 33 4.77 -6.23 -10.09
N LEU A 34 5.66 -6.87 -9.32
CA LEU A 34 5.48 -8.24 -8.83
C LEU A 34 5.02 -8.30 -7.37
N GLY A 35 4.97 -7.18 -6.68
CA GLY A 35 4.68 -7.12 -5.25
C GLY A 35 4.25 -5.75 -4.79
N ASP A 36 4.91 -5.24 -3.74
CA ASP A 36 4.60 -3.98 -3.05
C ASP A 36 3.14 -3.87 -2.57
N GLU A 37 2.51 -5.01 -2.26
CA GLU A 37 1.15 -5.04 -1.73
C GLU A 37 1.04 -4.15 -0.48
N GLY A 38 -0.07 -3.47 -0.33
CA GLY A 38 -0.33 -2.51 0.75
C GLY A 38 0.25 -1.12 0.51
N SER A 39 1.10 -0.93 -0.50
CA SER A 39 1.73 0.35 -0.81
C SER A 39 0.81 1.32 -1.55
N ALA A 40 1.20 2.61 -1.54
CA ALA A 40 0.55 3.65 -2.34
C ALA A 40 0.67 3.37 -3.85
N ALA A 41 1.81 2.86 -4.32
CA ALA A 41 2.02 2.53 -5.73
C ALA A 41 1.11 1.40 -6.20
N THR A 42 0.92 0.36 -5.38
CA THR A 42 0.00 -0.73 -5.71
C THR A 42 -1.44 -0.25 -5.72
N LEU A 43 -1.85 0.60 -4.77
CA LEU A 43 -3.18 1.21 -4.78
C LEU A 43 -3.42 2.02 -6.07
N GLY A 44 -2.47 2.88 -6.43
CA GLY A 44 -2.55 3.66 -7.68
C GLY A 44 -2.56 2.79 -8.93
N LYS A 45 -1.75 1.72 -8.97
CA LYS A 45 -1.73 0.75 -10.07
C LYS A 45 -3.08 0.09 -10.29
N LEU A 46 -3.70 -0.39 -9.23
CA LEU A 46 -5.02 -1.04 -9.28
C LEU A 46 -6.09 -0.05 -9.77
N PHE A 47 -6.09 1.15 -9.21
CA PHE A 47 -7.03 2.20 -9.60
C PHE A 47 -6.88 2.62 -11.07
N VAL A 48 -5.66 2.88 -11.52
CA VAL A 48 -5.40 3.28 -12.92
C VAL A 48 -5.74 2.16 -13.90
N ALA A 49 -5.48 0.90 -13.54
CA ALA A 49 -5.87 -0.23 -14.37
C ALA A 49 -7.40 -0.33 -14.56
N ASP A 50 -8.15 -0.13 -13.49
CA ASP A 50 -9.61 -0.10 -13.51
C ASP A 50 -10.13 1.14 -14.26
N PHE A 51 -9.51 2.30 -14.04
CA PHE A 51 -9.86 3.54 -14.74
C PHE A 51 -9.76 3.37 -16.26
N LEU A 52 -8.66 2.82 -16.76
CA LEU A 52 -8.44 2.60 -18.19
C LEU A 52 -9.44 1.63 -18.83
N LYS A 53 -10.07 0.79 -18.03
CA LYS A 53 -11.07 -0.20 -18.49
C LYS A 53 -12.51 0.20 -18.17
N GLY A 54 -12.71 1.37 -17.56
CA GLY A 54 -14.05 1.88 -17.24
C GLY A 54 -14.74 1.22 -16.06
N PHE A 55 -13.98 0.62 -15.12
CA PHE A 55 -14.53 0.02 -13.90
C PHE A 55 -14.66 1.01 -12.73
N VAL A 56 -14.00 2.16 -12.80
CA VAL A 56 -14.14 3.21 -11.78
C VAL A 56 -15.51 3.86 -11.91
N PRO A 57 -16.25 4.11 -10.81
CA PRO A 57 -17.52 4.84 -10.85
C PRO A 57 -17.40 6.15 -11.62
N GLU A 58 -18.38 6.45 -12.46
CA GLU A 58 -18.30 7.54 -13.45
C GLU A 58 -17.98 8.90 -12.81
N TYR A 59 -18.59 9.21 -11.66
CA TYR A 59 -18.35 10.49 -10.99
C TYR A 59 -16.92 10.63 -10.46
N ILE A 60 -16.31 9.53 -9.98
CA ILE A 60 -14.91 9.50 -9.56
C ILE A 60 -13.99 9.62 -10.78
N ALA A 61 -14.29 8.90 -11.86
CA ALA A 61 -13.53 8.93 -13.08
C ALA A 61 -13.50 10.33 -13.72
N ARG A 62 -14.64 11.03 -13.70
CA ARG A 62 -14.75 12.43 -14.17
C ARG A 62 -13.89 13.37 -13.32
N ASP A 63 -13.95 13.27 -12.01
CA ASP A 63 -13.15 14.11 -11.12
C ASP A 63 -11.65 13.80 -11.29
N PHE A 64 -11.28 12.53 -11.43
CA PHE A 64 -9.89 12.14 -11.73
C PHE A 64 -9.38 12.77 -13.02
N SER A 65 -10.16 12.69 -14.11
CA SER A 65 -9.80 13.29 -15.39
C SER A 65 -9.79 14.84 -15.38
N SER A 66 -10.49 15.46 -14.45
CA SER A 66 -10.47 16.93 -14.29
C SER A 66 -9.21 17.42 -13.59
N ARG A 67 -8.56 16.58 -12.79
CA ARG A 67 -7.39 16.95 -11.98
C ARG A 67 -6.06 16.48 -12.57
N TYR A 68 -6.08 15.45 -13.41
CA TYR A 68 -4.87 14.81 -13.96
C TYR A 68 -4.97 14.64 -15.47
N ASP A 69 -3.83 14.62 -16.15
CA ASP A 69 -3.77 14.14 -17.53
C ASP A 69 -3.91 12.62 -17.54
N THR A 70 -5.11 12.16 -17.83
CA THR A 70 -5.50 10.75 -17.86
C THR A 70 -5.51 10.17 -19.28
N SER A 71 -4.89 10.86 -20.25
CA SER A 71 -4.75 10.31 -21.60
C SER A 71 -3.97 8.99 -21.56
N TYR A 72 -4.40 8.03 -22.36
CA TYR A 72 -3.71 6.74 -22.45
C TYR A 72 -2.22 6.87 -22.74
N ALA A 73 -1.86 7.82 -23.63
CA ALA A 73 -0.47 8.09 -23.97
C ALA A 73 0.35 8.56 -22.76
N THR A 74 -0.18 9.50 -21.97
CA THR A 74 0.50 10.00 -20.77
C THR A 74 0.67 8.92 -19.72
N ILE A 75 -0.37 8.11 -19.49
CA ILE A 75 -0.29 7.01 -18.52
C ILE A 75 0.76 5.99 -18.97
N VAL A 76 0.74 5.55 -20.23
CA VAL A 76 1.71 4.59 -20.78
C VAL A 76 3.14 5.12 -20.70
N GLU A 77 3.33 6.40 -21.03
CA GLU A 77 4.65 7.03 -20.95
C GLU A 77 5.18 7.00 -19.51
N ASN A 78 4.39 7.41 -18.52
CA ASN A 78 4.84 7.49 -17.13
C ASN A 78 5.03 6.12 -16.47
N VAL A 79 4.27 5.11 -16.87
CA VAL A 79 4.34 3.78 -16.28
C VAL A 79 5.41 2.90 -16.93
N TYR A 80 5.59 2.98 -18.25
CA TYR A 80 6.40 2.01 -18.99
C TYR A 80 7.64 2.58 -19.67
N ARG A 81 7.69 3.89 -19.95
CA ARG A 81 8.73 4.49 -20.80
C ARG A 81 9.52 5.61 -20.13
N SER A 82 8.97 6.21 -19.08
CA SER A 82 9.64 7.31 -18.37
C SER A 82 10.95 6.86 -17.72
N THR A 83 11.93 7.73 -17.76
CA THR A 83 13.17 7.61 -16.96
C THR A 83 12.95 7.99 -15.49
N GLY A 84 11.74 8.42 -15.11
CA GLY A 84 11.34 8.80 -13.77
C GLY A 84 11.03 7.58 -12.89
N SER A 85 10.15 7.78 -11.92
CA SER A 85 9.70 6.75 -10.99
C SER A 85 8.26 6.33 -11.30
N PRO A 86 8.03 5.20 -12.00
CA PRO A 86 6.68 4.70 -12.22
C PRO A 86 5.91 4.45 -10.92
N SER A 87 6.60 3.93 -9.89
CA SER A 87 6.00 3.73 -8.57
C SER A 87 5.62 5.05 -7.89
N GLY A 88 6.46 6.07 -8.02
CA GLY A 88 6.15 7.43 -7.55
C GLY A 88 4.96 8.05 -8.27
N TYR A 89 4.89 7.90 -9.59
CA TYR A 89 3.76 8.35 -10.40
C TYR A 89 2.45 7.68 -9.95
N LEU A 90 2.43 6.36 -9.86
CA LEU A 90 1.26 5.60 -9.44
C LEU A 90 0.87 5.90 -7.99
N GLY A 91 1.85 5.93 -7.07
CA GLY A 91 1.62 6.24 -5.66
C GLY A 91 1.12 7.67 -5.43
N GLY A 92 1.44 8.59 -6.33
CA GLY A 92 0.97 9.98 -6.31
C GLY A 92 -0.55 10.12 -6.40
N PHE A 93 -1.26 9.12 -6.90
CA PHE A 93 -2.73 9.11 -6.96
C PHE A 93 -3.40 8.68 -5.65
N ALA A 94 -2.65 8.12 -4.70
CA ALA A 94 -3.21 7.61 -3.45
C ALA A 94 -4.00 8.67 -2.66
N PRO A 95 -3.54 9.93 -2.50
CA PRO A 95 -4.33 10.96 -1.82
C PRO A 95 -5.69 11.20 -2.47
N PHE A 96 -5.76 11.28 -3.81
CA PHE A 96 -7.00 11.39 -4.55
C PHE A 96 -7.93 10.22 -4.30
N ILE A 97 -7.41 8.99 -4.40
CA ILE A 97 -8.19 7.77 -4.21
C ILE A 97 -8.79 7.75 -2.79
N MET A 98 -8.01 8.14 -1.78
CA MET A 98 -8.44 8.15 -0.38
C MET A 98 -9.53 9.18 -0.08
N GLU A 99 -9.68 10.24 -0.88
CA GLU A 99 -10.82 11.18 -0.75
C GLU A 99 -12.17 10.46 -0.93
N TYR A 100 -12.18 9.37 -1.68
CA TYR A 100 -13.37 8.57 -1.99
C TYR A 100 -13.48 7.27 -1.18
N TYR A 101 -12.75 7.13 -0.08
CA TYR A 101 -12.74 5.88 0.70
C TYR A 101 -14.13 5.43 1.18
N SER A 102 -15.08 6.35 1.37
CA SER A 102 -16.46 6.00 1.71
C SER A 102 -17.26 5.36 0.58
N ASP A 103 -16.80 5.48 -0.68
CA ASP A 103 -17.40 4.79 -1.80
C ASP A 103 -17.12 3.28 -1.74
N PRO A 104 -18.12 2.40 -1.93
CA PRO A 104 -17.94 0.95 -1.85
C PRO A 104 -16.86 0.38 -2.78
N TYR A 105 -16.71 0.95 -3.99
CA TYR A 105 -15.67 0.56 -4.93
C TYR A 105 -14.28 0.87 -4.39
N VAL A 106 -14.05 2.12 -3.96
CA VAL A 106 -12.74 2.56 -3.41
C VAL A 106 -12.43 1.83 -2.12
N LYS A 107 -13.42 1.68 -1.23
CA LYS A 107 -13.26 0.90 0.00
C LYS A 107 -12.79 -0.52 -0.29
N SER A 108 -13.41 -1.21 -1.23
CA SER A 108 -13.01 -2.56 -1.63
C SER A 108 -11.59 -2.61 -2.17
N LEU A 109 -11.19 -1.61 -2.96
CA LEU A 109 -9.86 -1.51 -3.54
C LEU A 109 -8.79 -1.32 -2.45
N VAL A 110 -9.02 -0.38 -1.53
CA VAL A 110 -8.10 -0.07 -0.43
C VAL A 110 -8.01 -1.24 0.55
N ASP A 111 -9.14 -1.74 1.02
CA ASP A 111 -9.20 -2.86 1.97
C ASP A 111 -8.54 -4.11 1.38
N GLY A 112 -8.79 -4.40 0.09
CA GLY A 112 -8.18 -5.51 -0.63
C GLY A 112 -6.65 -5.38 -0.72
N ASN A 113 -6.13 -4.18 -0.99
CA ASN A 113 -4.69 -3.91 -1.01
C ASN A 113 -4.05 -4.16 0.37
N ILE A 114 -4.69 -3.69 1.45
CA ILE A 114 -4.21 -3.92 2.83
C ILE A 114 -4.27 -5.40 3.20
N ARG A 115 -5.37 -6.11 2.88
CA ARG A 115 -5.48 -7.56 3.11
C ARG A 115 -4.40 -8.35 2.37
N ALA A 116 -4.11 -7.97 1.13
CA ALA A 116 -3.04 -8.59 0.36
C ALA A 116 -1.68 -8.44 1.04
N PHE A 117 -1.36 -7.25 1.57
CA PHE A 117 -0.14 -7.03 2.36
C PHE A 117 -0.08 -7.92 3.61
N LEU A 118 -1.15 -7.95 4.40
CA LEU A 118 -1.19 -8.78 5.62
C LEU A 118 -1.01 -10.25 5.28
N THR A 119 -1.69 -10.74 4.24
CA THR A 119 -1.68 -12.16 3.86
C THR A 119 -0.36 -12.57 3.20
N ARG A 120 0.13 -11.78 2.28
CA ARG A 120 1.29 -12.16 1.45
C ARG A 120 2.63 -11.81 2.09
N SER A 121 2.65 -10.88 3.05
CA SER A 121 3.87 -10.49 3.74
C SER A 121 3.81 -10.84 5.23
N ILE A 122 2.93 -10.23 6.01
CA ILE A 122 2.95 -10.30 7.48
C ILE A 122 2.67 -11.71 7.97
N LYS A 123 1.67 -12.40 7.43
CA LYS A 123 1.32 -13.77 7.86
C LYS A 123 2.37 -14.83 7.52
N GLN A 124 3.39 -14.50 6.75
CA GLN A 124 4.51 -15.40 6.51
C GLN A 124 5.57 -15.38 7.62
N TYR A 125 5.50 -14.42 8.55
CA TYR A 125 6.32 -14.35 9.76
C TYR A 125 5.65 -15.06 10.94
N ASP A 126 6.34 -15.09 12.08
CA ASP A 126 5.78 -15.54 13.35
C ASP A 126 4.92 -14.43 14.01
N TYR A 127 3.92 -13.95 13.25
CA TYR A 127 3.08 -12.80 13.62
C TYR A 127 2.19 -13.06 14.84
N LYS A 128 2.01 -14.32 15.25
CA LYS A 128 1.23 -14.69 16.43
C LYS A 128 2.01 -14.51 17.74
N ASN A 129 3.34 -14.60 17.67
CA ASN A 129 4.22 -14.50 18.83
C ASN A 129 5.09 -13.25 18.80
N CYS A 130 5.15 -12.53 17.69
CA CYS A 130 5.96 -11.34 17.52
C CYS A 130 5.09 -10.11 17.26
N PRO A 131 5.31 -8.99 17.97
CA PRO A 131 4.61 -7.75 17.71
C PRO A 131 4.92 -7.23 16.29
N VAL A 132 3.92 -6.63 15.64
CA VAL A 132 4.06 -6.04 14.31
C VAL A 132 4.05 -4.52 14.43
N GLY A 133 5.11 -3.87 13.95
CA GLY A 133 5.19 -2.41 13.83
C GLY A 133 5.14 -1.98 12.37
N ILE A 134 4.35 -0.96 12.05
CA ILE A 134 4.26 -0.36 10.70
C ILE A 134 4.89 1.02 10.72
N VAL A 135 5.80 1.26 9.77
CA VAL A 135 6.51 2.53 9.57
C VAL A 135 6.21 3.06 8.18
N GLY A 136 6.10 4.36 8.04
CA GLY A 136 5.94 5.03 6.75
C GLY A 136 4.71 5.92 6.68
N GLY A 137 4.82 6.96 5.86
CA GLY A 137 3.79 8.00 5.76
C GLY A 137 2.43 7.46 5.30
N PHE A 138 2.41 6.52 4.35
CA PHE A 138 1.18 5.93 3.85
C PHE A 138 0.53 5.02 4.90
N GLY A 139 1.29 4.11 5.51
CA GLY A 139 0.79 3.23 6.57
C GLY A 139 0.29 4.02 7.78
N TYR A 140 0.99 5.09 8.17
CA TYR A 140 0.57 5.96 9.25
C TYR A 140 -0.74 6.71 8.93
N ALA A 141 -0.89 7.20 7.70
CA ALA A 141 -2.10 7.89 7.27
C ALA A 141 -3.33 6.95 7.25
N LEU A 142 -3.11 5.67 6.96
CA LEU A 142 -4.17 4.67 6.89
C LEU A 142 -4.34 3.85 8.18
N LYS A 143 -3.71 4.22 9.29
CA LYS A 143 -3.72 3.43 10.54
C LYS A 143 -5.12 3.05 11.01
N ASP A 144 -6.08 3.99 10.92
CA ASP A 144 -7.47 3.78 11.37
C ASP A 144 -8.27 2.85 10.43
N ILE A 145 -7.76 2.62 9.22
CA ILE A 145 -8.28 1.64 8.26
C ILE A 145 -7.57 0.30 8.43
N ILE A 146 -6.26 0.32 8.62
CA ILE A 146 -5.45 -0.90 8.76
C ILE A 146 -5.80 -1.67 10.04
N LEU A 147 -6.00 -0.98 11.16
CA LEU A 147 -6.26 -1.63 12.46
C LEU A 147 -7.46 -2.56 12.44
N PRO A 148 -8.68 -2.15 12.03
CA PRO A 148 -9.82 -3.07 12.00
C PRO A 148 -9.60 -4.23 11.03
N ILE A 149 -8.99 -4.01 9.87
CA ILE A 149 -8.68 -5.06 8.91
C ILE A 149 -7.67 -6.07 9.50
N ALA A 150 -6.63 -5.58 10.19
CA ALA A 150 -5.65 -6.43 10.85
C ALA A 150 -6.29 -7.30 11.94
N ILE A 151 -7.22 -6.76 12.73
CA ILE A 151 -7.98 -7.51 13.73
C ILE A 151 -8.79 -8.62 13.06
N GLU A 152 -9.53 -8.33 11.99
CA GLU A 152 -10.29 -9.33 11.23
C GLU A 152 -9.37 -10.43 10.67
N GLU A 153 -8.17 -10.07 10.28
CA GLU A 153 -7.15 -11.00 9.76
C GLU A 153 -6.35 -11.72 10.86
N GLY A 154 -6.63 -11.44 12.13
CA GLY A 154 -5.94 -12.05 13.27
C GLY A 154 -4.50 -11.58 13.45
N VAL A 155 -4.17 -10.38 12.97
CA VAL A 155 -2.84 -9.75 13.10
C VAL A 155 -2.90 -8.61 14.10
N GLU A 156 -2.08 -8.67 15.15
CA GLU A 156 -1.94 -7.61 16.12
C GLU A 156 -0.88 -6.58 15.66
N ILE A 157 -1.31 -5.35 15.39
CA ILE A 157 -0.40 -4.23 15.10
C ILE A 157 -0.14 -3.48 16.40
N SER A 158 1.10 -3.48 16.84
CA SER A 158 1.52 -2.88 18.12
C SER A 158 1.90 -1.41 18.02
N ALA A 159 2.30 -0.93 16.84
CA ALA A 159 2.75 0.45 16.65
C ALA A 159 2.61 0.91 15.21
N PHE A 160 2.35 2.23 15.07
CA PHE A 160 2.49 2.97 13.82
C PHE A 160 3.44 4.13 14.02
N MET A 161 4.38 4.31 13.09
CA MET A 161 5.31 5.43 13.08
C MET A 161 5.31 6.11 11.70
N ARG A 162 5.32 7.45 11.69
CA ARG A 162 5.30 8.21 10.45
C ARG A 162 6.62 8.16 9.71
N CYS A 163 7.73 8.18 10.42
CA CYS A 163 9.07 8.04 9.86
C CYS A 163 9.97 7.24 10.81
N GLN A 164 11.16 6.83 10.32
CA GLN A 164 12.09 5.97 11.05
C GLN A 164 12.84 6.66 12.21
N ILE A 165 12.65 7.96 12.40
CA ILE A 165 13.45 8.80 13.34
C ILE A 165 12.59 9.26 14.55
N GLU A 166 11.35 8.83 14.65
CA GLU A 166 10.48 9.12 15.80
C GLU A 166 10.66 8.13 16.96
#